data_c4db94fbe4d37b5f59314fd7f5206a33
#
_entry.id   c4db94fbe4d37b5f59314fd7f5206a33
#
_cell.length_a   1.000
_cell.length_b   1.000
_cell.length_c   1.000
_cell.angle_alpha   90.00
_cell.angle_beta   90.00
_cell.angle_gamma   90.00
#
_symmetry.space_group_name_H-M   'P 1'
#
loop_
_entity.id
_entity.type
_entity.pdbx_description
1 polymer ?
#
loop_
_entity_poly.entity_id
_entity_poly.type
_entity_poly.pdbx_seq_one_letter_code
_entity_poly.pdbx_strand_id
1 'polypeptide(L)'
;MAESNKMKDMPVNKLMIRMGIPMILSMALQAVYNIVDSAFVGNMKVGSEAALNALTLVFPVQMLMVAVAIGTGVGTNALLARTLGQENPQKAAKVAGNSLFLGVIIYAVCLLFGVFGVKAYISSQTGDPQVISMGISYLRICCVLSFGIIFFSLFEKLLQATGRSLYSTIGQVVGAVVNIILDPIMIYGIGPVPEMGVEGAAYATVIGQIASAVLLFIFHKKFNKEFEQGITYMKPDGTIICGIYSIGLPAIIAQALMSIMVYVMNLILKFNAAAQTAYGLFYKVQQFVLFLAFGLRDAITPIIAFVYGRGSKKRINDGIRYGLTYTIVLMAVGILITELFPESFAGLFNAGQSREYFIDAMRIISISFLFAGVNVAYQGIYQALNGGIESLVISLLRQLVIILPLAGVFSIFVRNGQMGVSLIWWAFPITEFLSCLVGYVLLKRIKKYRVGEITDEKKG
;
A
#
# COMPACT_ATOMS: atom_id res chain seq x y z
N MET A 1 27.22 23.04 -9.53
CA MET A 1 25.86 23.60 -9.57
C MET A 1 24.95 22.66 -8.80
N ALA A 2 24.30 23.11 -7.73
CA ALA A 2 23.31 22.31 -7.02
C ALA A 2 22.21 21.95 -8.03
N GLU A 3 21.91 20.65 -8.20
CA GLU A 3 20.73 20.24 -8.98
C GLU A 3 19.52 20.98 -8.41
N SER A 4 18.90 21.85 -9.22
CA SER A 4 17.74 22.62 -8.80
C SER A 4 16.68 21.62 -8.29
N ASN A 5 16.15 21.86 -7.12
CA ASN A 5 15.16 20.96 -6.54
C ASN A 5 13.91 20.98 -7.44
N LYS A 6 13.72 19.91 -8.23
CA LYS A 6 12.66 19.78 -9.24
C LYS A 6 11.27 20.08 -8.69
N MET A 7 11.06 19.81 -7.39
CA MET A 7 9.79 20.12 -6.70
C MET A 7 9.58 21.63 -6.54
N LYS A 8 10.67 22.43 -6.53
CA LYS A 8 10.64 23.89 -6.42
C LYS A 8 10.25 24.56 -7.75
N ASP A 9 10.88 24.18 -8.82
CA ASP A 9 10.89 24.94 -10.07
C ASP A 9 9.95 24.39 -11.15
N MET A 10 9.65 23.08 -11.11
CA MET A 10 8.82 22.44 -12.13
C MET A 10 7.31 22.77 -11.94
N PRO A 11 6.57 23.04 -13.02
CA PRO A 11 5.12 23.14 -12.98
C PRO A 11 4.48 21.87 -12.39
N VAL A 12 3.45 22.04 -11.54
CA VAL A 12 2.88 20.94 -10.75
C VAL A 12 2.31 19.82 -11.63
N ASN A 13 1.72 20.14 -12.78
CA ASN A 13 1.22 19.14 -13.73
C ASN A 13 2.34 18.23 -14.28
N LYS A 14 3.46 18.83 -14.69
CA LYS A 14 4.62 18.06 -15.18
C LYS A 14 5.28 17.26 -14.07
N LEU A 15 5.37 17.84 -12.88
CA LEU A 15 5.90 17.18 -11.70
C LEU A 15 5.06 15.95 -11.32
N MET A 16 3.72 16.09 -11.35
CA MET A 16 2.79 15.00 -11.07
C MET A 16 2.96 13.81 -12.04
N ILE A 17 3.12 14.08 -13.32
CA ILE A 17 3.37 13.04 -14.34
C ILE A 17 4.75 12.41 -14.11
N ARG A 18 5.79 13.24 -13.92
CA ARG A 18 7.17 12.76 -13.78
C ARG A 18 7.38 11.89 -12.54
N MET A 19 6.73 12.21 -11.44
CA MET A 19 6.76 11.41 -10.22
C MET A 19 5.73 10.29 -10.23
N GLY A 20 4.54 10.54 -10.78
CA GLY A 20 3.43 9.60 -10.77
C GLY A 20 3.67 8.37 -11.64
N ILE A 21 4.16 8.54 -12.86
CA ILE A 21 4.40 7.40 -13.77
C ILE A 21 5.31 6.34 -13.14
N PRO A 22 6.52 6.67 -12.62
CA PRO A 22 7.34 5.66 -11.95
C PRO A 22 6.64 4.97 -10.78
N MET A 23 5.90 5.73 -9.96
CA MET A 23 5.20 5.17 -8.80
C MET A 23 4.01 4.27 -9.19
N ILE A 24 3.28 4.62 -10.26
CA ILE A 24 2.22 3.78 -10.81
C ILE A 24 2.81 2.47 -11.33
N LEU A 25 3.91 2.53 -12.10
CA LEU A 25 4.61 1.34 -12.60
C LEU A 25 5.13 0.46 -11.47
N SER A 26 5.65 1.07 -10.41
CA SER A 26 6.10 0.40 -9.20
C SER A 26 4.98 -0.41 -8.54
N MET A 27 3.82 0.20 -8.34
CA MET A 27 2.66 -0.47 -7.76
C MET A 27 2.05 -1.54 -8.67
N ALA A 28 2.02 -1.31 -9.99
CA ALA A 28 1.59 -2.31 -10.95
C ALA A 28 2.51 -3.56 -10.91
N LEU A 29 3.82 -3.35 -10.86
CA LEU A 29 4.78 -4.44 -10.74
C LEU A 29 4.64 -5.20 -9.42
N GLN A 30 4.37 -4.50 -8.32
CA GLN A 30 4.10 -5.14 -7.03
C GLN A 30 2.86 -6.05 -7.09
N ALA A 31 1.80 -5.64 -7.79
CA ALA A 31 0.63 -6.48 -7.98
C ALA A 31 0.96 -7.75 -8.78
N VAL A 32 1.73 -7.62 -9.85
CA VAL A 32 2.19 -8.77 -10.66
C VAL A 32 3.07 -9.71 -9.83
N TYR A 33 4.02 -9.17 -9.11
CA TYR A 33 4.91 -9.92 -8.23
C TYR A 33 4.12 -10.75 -7.20
N ASN A 34 3.14 -10.19 -6.52
CA ASN A 34 2.33 -10.92 -5.53
C ASN A 34 1.57 -12.11 -6.14
N ILE A 35 1.14 -11.99 -7.41
CA ILE A 35 0.49 -13.07 -8.14
C ILE A 35 1.50 -14.18 -8.48
N VAL A 36 2.68 -13.81 -8.94
CA VAL A 36 3.74 -14.75 -9.36
C VAL A 36 4.26 -15.55 -8.15
N ASP A 37 4.55 -14.89 -7.04
CA ASP A 37 4.99 -15.54 -5.80
C ASP A 37 3.98 -16.59 -5.31
N SER A 38 2.70 -16.22 -5.25
CA SER A 38 1.62 -17.15 -4.88
C SER A 38 1.50 -18.33 -5.84
N ALA A 39 1.76 -18.13 -7.12
CA ALA A 39 1.72 -19.20 -8.13
C ALA A 39 2.87 -20.20 -7.93
N PHE A 40 4.07 -19.74 -7.61
CA PHE A 40 5.20 -20.64 -7.35
C PHE A 40 4.94 -21.55 -6.14
N VAL A 41 4.48 -20.98 -5.02
CA VAL A 41 4.16 -21.77 -3.82
C VAL A 41 3.01 -22.75 -4.07
N GLY A 42 1.96 -22.32 -4.80
CA GLY A 42 0.82 -23.18 -5.15
C GLY A 42 1.17 -24.35 -6.07
N ASN A 43 2.27 -24.29 -6.81
CA ASN A 43 2.74 -25.32 -7.72
C ASN A 43 3.84 -26.23 -7.12
N MET A 44 4.06 -26.22 -5.83
CA MET A 44 4.97 -27.15 -5.16
C MET A 44 4.52 -28.61 -5.35
N LYS A 45 5.47 -29.51 -5.60
CA LYS A 45 5.20 -30.94 -5.86
C LYS A 45 4.67 -31.69 -4.63
N VAL A 46 5.14 -31.33 -3.46
CA VAL A 46 4.81 -31.98 -2.18
C VAL A 46 4.43 -30.93 -1.14
N GLY A 47 3.31 -31.18 -0.45
CA GLY A 47 2.87 -30.32 0.67
C GLY A 47 2.35 -28.95 0.25
N SER A 48 1.96 -28.75 -1.01
CA SER A 48 1.44 -27.44 -1.48
C SER A 48 0.21 -26.98 -0.72
N GLU A 49 -0.70 -27.90 -0.36
CA GLU A 49 -1.89 -27.56 0.44
C GLU A 49 -1.53 -27.10 1.85
N ALA A 50 -0.64 -27.85 2.54
CA ALA A 50 -0.14 -27.47 3.86
C ALA A 50 0.65 -26.15 3.81
N ALA A 51 1.43 -25.92 2.74
CA ALA A 51 2.16 -24.69 2.48
C ALA A 51 1.23 -23.50 2.32
N LEU A 52 0.19 -23.60 1.48
CA LEU A 52 -0.80 -22.55 1.29
C LEU A 52 -1.58 -22.25 2.58
N ASN A 53 -1.90 -23.30 3.37
CA ASN A 53 -2.54 -23.14 4.66
C ASN A 53 -1.61 -22.41 5.64
N ALA A 54 -0.33 -22.79 5.72
CA ALA A 54 0.68 -22.13 6.54
C ALA A 54 0.82 -20.63 6.16
N LEU A 55 0.91 -20.31 4.86
CA LEU A 55 0.95 -18.93 4.37
C LEU A 55 -0.28 -18.12 4.78
N THR A 56 -1.47 -18.75 4.76
CA THR A 56 -2.70 -18.10 5.20
C THR A 56 -2.65 -17.72 6.67
N LEU A 57 -2.09 -18.59 7.53
CA LEU A 57 -1.94 -18.31 8.96
C LEU A 57 -0.87 -17.25 9.26
N VAL A 58 0.17 -17.17 8.44
CA VAL A 58 1.26 -16.19 8.55
C VAL A 58 0.85 -14.80 8.08
N PHE A 59 -0.05 -14.73 7.11
CA PHE A 59 -0.45 -13.51 6.42
C PHE A 59 -0.83 -12.33 7.32
N PRO A 60 -1.62 -12.50 8.42
CA PRO A 60 -1.98 -11.37 9.29
C PRO A 60 -0.78 -10.68 9.93
N VAL A 61 0.24 -11.44 10.36
CA VAL A 61 1.46 -10.88 10.96
C VAL A 61 2.30 -10.18 9.92
N GLN A 62 2.46 -10.78 8.73
CA GLN A 62 3.14 -10.11 7.62
C GLN A 62 2.46 -8.80 7.23
N MET A 63 1.14 -8.80 7.11
CA MET A 63 0.38 -7.58 6.81
C MET A 63 0.55 -6.52 7.88
N LEU A 64 0.62 -6.88 9.15
CA LEU A 64 0.88 -5.94 10.24
C LEU A 64 2.28 -5.34 10.14
N MET A 65 3.31 -6.16 9.87
CA MET A 65 4.69 -5.68 9.67
C MET A 65 4.77 -4.69 8.50
N VAL A 66 4.16 -5.05 7.37
CA VAL A 66 4.10 -4.21 6.17
C VAL A 66 3.34 -2.91 6.46
N ALA A 67 2.19 -3.00 7.14
CA ALA A 67 1.39 -1.83 7.50
C ALA A 67 2.16 -0.85 8.38
N VAL A 68 2.89 -1.35 9.39
CA VAL A 68 3.71 -0.50 10.28
C VAL A 68 4.86 0.15 9.51
N ALA A 69 5.56 -0.60 8.65
CA ALA A 69 6.65 -0.08 7.84
C ALA A 69 6.16 1.00 6.86
N ILE A 70 5.12 0.70 6.07
CA ILE A 70 4.54 1.64 5.09
C ILE A 70 3.95 2.86 5.79
N GLY A 71 3.18 2.69 6.86
CA GLY A 71 2.54 3.81 7.55
C GLY A 71 3.54 4.76 8.19
N THR A 72 4.61 4.23 8.82
CA THR A 72 5.72 5.04 9.33
C THR A 72 6.41 5.78 8.17
N GLY A 73 6.61 5.10 7.04
CA GLY A 73 7.14 5.70 5.83
C GLY A 73 6.27 6.82 5.26
N VAL A 74 4.94 6.65 5.23
CA VAL A 74 3.97 7.67 4.75
C VAL A 74 4.03 8.92 5.63
N GLY A 75 4.04 8.76 6.95
CA GLY A 75 4.20 9.87 7.88
C GLY A 75 5.53 10.60 7.69
N THR A 76 6.61 9.85 7.51
CA THR A 76 7.95 10.38 7.20
C THR A 76 7.95 11.17 5.89
N ASN A 77 7.37 10.61 4.84
CA ASN A 77 7.28 11.23 3.50
C ASN A 77 6.59 12.59 3.58
N ALA A 78 5.41 12.66 4.17
CA ALA A 78 4.63 13.90 4.26
C ALA A 78 5.35 14.96 5.11
N LEU A 79 5.90 14.57 6.28
CA LEU A 79 6.59 15.51 7.17
C LEU A 79 7.91 15.99 6.55
N LEU A 80 8.70 15.10 5.95
CA LEU A 80 9.97 15.44 5.30
C LEU A 80 9.75 16.37 4.10
N ALA A 81 8.82 16.03 3.20
CA ALA A 81 8.51 16.86 2.03
C ALA A 81 8.06 18.28 2.45
N ARG A 82 7.20 18.37 3.48
CA ARG A 82 6.77 19.66 4.04
C ARG A 82 7.95 20.44 4.61
N THR A 83 8.82 19.79 5.36
CA THR A 83 9.99 20.44 6.00
C THR A 83 10.99 20.95 4.95
N LEU A 84 11.17 20.18 3.86
CA LEU A 84 11.98 20.62 2.71
C LEU A 84 11.34 21.83 2.00
N GLY A 85 10.00 21.86 1.89
CA GLY A 85 9.27 23.02 1.38
C GLY A 85 9.46 24.27 2.23
N GLN A 86 9.62 24.10 3.55
CA GLN A 86 9.93 25.17 4.51
C GLN A 86 11.40 25.64 4.44
N GLU A 87 12.20 25.06 3.56
CA GLU A 87 13.63 25.36 3.41
C GLU A 87 14.42 25.19 4.73
N ASN A 88 14.04 24.20 5.56
CA ASN A 88 14.70 23.90 6.83
C ASN A 88 15.47 22.56 6.76
N PRO A 89 16.73 22.56 6.28
CA PRO A 89 17.51 21.34 6.10
C PRO A 89 17.89 20.65 7.41
N GLN A 90 18.05 21.40 8.50
CA GLN A 90 18.36 20.84 9.82
C GLN A 90 17.19 20.01 10.36
N LYS A 91 15.98 20.55 10.27
CA LYS A 91 14.77 19.80 10.65
C LYS A 91 14.53 18.61 9.72
N ALA A 92 14.79 18.77 8.42
CA ALA A 92 14.71 17.67 7.45
C ALA A 92 15.66 16.52 7.81
N ALA A 93 16.92 16.83 8.18
CA ALA A 93 17.89 15.85 8.67
C ALA A 93 17.38 15.08 9.90
N LYS A 94 16.79 15.81 10.88
CA LYS A 94 16.19 15.20 12.07
C LYS A 94 14.99 14.32 11.72
N VAL A 95 14.13 14.73 10.78
CA VAL A 95 12.97 13.89 10.33
C VAL A 95 13.48 12.60 9.71
N ALA A 96 14.45 12.67 8.79
CA ALA A 96 15.04 11.49 8.18
C ALA A 96 15.74 10.59 9.22
N GLY A 97 16.53 11.17 10.12
CA GLY A 97 17.21 10.43 11.18
C GLY A 97 16.24 9.75 12.14
N ASN A 98 15.19 10.45 12.61
CA ASN A 98 14.18 9.86 13.48
C ASN A 98 13.37 8.77 12.79
N SER A 99 13.12 8.86 11.48
CA SER A 99 12.46 7.78 10.76
C SER A 99 13.31 6.50 10.73
N LEU A 100 14.64 6.62 10.54
CA LEU A 100 15.55 5.48 10.60
C LEU A 100 15.66 4.91 12.02
N PHE A 101 15.67 5.77 13.06
CA PHE A 101 15.59 5.32 14.45
C PHE A 101 14.32 4.51 14.71
N LEU A 102 13.16 4.99 14.25
CA LEU A 102 11.90 4.25 14.35
C LEU A 102 11.96 2.92 13.59
N GLY A 103 12.63 2.88 12.44
CA GLY A 103 12.89 1.65 11.71
C GLY A 103 13.68 0.62 12.53
N VAL A 104 14.68 1.06 13.28
CA VAL A 104 15.44 0.18 14.21
C VAL A 104 14.54 -0.36 15.33
N ILE A 105 13.68 0.48 15.91
CA ILE A 105 12.74 0.04 16.96
C ILE A 105 11.72 -0.96 16.40
N ILE A 106 11.13 -0.69 15.25
CA ILE A 106 10.18 -1.59 14.59
C ILE A 106 10.87 -2.93 14.30
N TYR A 107 12.09 -2.89 13.76
CA TYR A 107 12.88 -4.09 13.52
C TYR A 107 13.14 -4.88 14.82
N ALA A 108 13.54 -4.21 15.89
CA ALA A 108 13.78 -4.88 17.18
C ALA A 108 12.52 -5.58 17.70
N VAL A 109 11.35 -4.96 17.58
CA VAL A 109 10.06 -5.58 17.95
C VAL A 109 9.77 -6.80 17.09
N CYS A 110 9.94 -6.70 15.77
CA CYS A 110 9.75 -7.82 14.85
C CYS A 110 10.72 -8.96 15.12
N LEU A 111 11.98 -8.65 15.40
CA LEU A 111 13.04 -9.63 15.74
C LEU A 111 12.68 -10.37 17.03
N LEU A 112 12.30 -9.66 18.10
CA LEU A 112 11.89 -10.27 19.36
C LEU A 112 10.68 -11.19 19.17
N PHE A 113 9.68 -10.74 18.40
CA PHE A 113 8.54 -11.59 18.06
C PHE A 113 8.96 -12.80 17.21
N GLY A 114 9.86 -12.62 16.26
CA GLY A 114 10.41 -13.70 15.42
C GLY A 114 11.10 -14.80 16.22
N VAL A 115 11.84 -14.42 17.26
CA VAL A 115 12.58 -15.36 18.11
C VAL A 115 11.65 -16.02 19.13
N PHE A 116 10.81 -15.27 19.82
CA PHE A 116 10.07 -15.75 20.99
C PHE A 116 8.56 -15.96 20.74
N GLY A 117 7.93 -15.21 19.84
CA GLY A 117 6.47 -15.17 19.69
C GLY A 117 5.91 -16.10 18.62
N VAL A 118 6.66 -16.36 17.54
CA VAL A 118 6.17 -17.06 16.34
C VAL A 118 5.63 -18.46 16.67
N LYS A 119 6.34 -19.23 17.49
CA LYS A 119 5.91 -20.59 17.84
C LYS A 119 4.57 -20.59 18.56
N ALA A 120 4.41 -19.73 19.56
CA ALA A 120 3.15 -19.61 20.30
C ALA A 120 1.99 -19.16 19.40
N TYR A 121 2.25 -18.18 18.52
CA TYR A 121 1.28 -17.67 17.58
C TYR A 121 0.77 -18.76 16.61
N ILE A 122 1.67 -19.45 15.89
CA ILE A 122 1.27 -20.47 14.90
C ILE A 122 0.60 -21.66 15.59
N SER A 123 1.15 -22.14 16.71
CA SER A 123 0.55 -23.28 17.45
C SER A 123 -0.81 -22.98 18.04
N SER A 124 -1.18 -21.72 18.24
CA SER A 124 -2.53 -21.34 18.65
C SER A 124 -3.56 -21.35 17.50
N GLN A 125 -3.12 -21.40 16.24
CA GLN A 125 -3.97 -21.28 15.05
C GLN A 125 -4.38 -22.64 14.46
N THR A 126 -3.53 -23.68 14.62
CA THR A 126 -3.75 -24.99 14.02
C THR A 126 -3.16 -26.10 14.87
N GLY A 127 -3.73 -27.30 14.78
CA GLY A 127 -3.22 -28.52 15.38
C GLY A 127 -2.42 -29.41 14.40
N ASP A 128 -2.33 -29.04 13.12
CA ASP A 128 -1.62 -29.83 12.10
C ASP A 128 -0.11 -29.63 12.24
N PRO A 129 0.67 -30.69 12.56
CA PRO A 129 2.12 -30.59 12.78
C PRO A 129 2.89 -30.09 11.55
N GLN A 130 2.45 -30.44 10.33
CA GLN A 130 3.11 -30.01 9.10
C GLN A 130 2.89 -28.53 8.83
N VAL A 131 1.66 -28.05 8.97
CA VAL A 131 1.32 -26.64 8.85
C VAL A 131 2.01 -25.79 9.92
N ILE A 132 2.09 -26.30 11.17
CA ILE A 132 2.81 -25.65 12.26
C ILE A 132 4.30 -25.50 11.91
N SER A 133 4.95 -26.57 11.48
CA SER A 133 6.37 -26.54 11.13
C SER A 133 6.65 -25.52 10.01
N MET A 134 5.90 -25.60 8.91
CA MET A 134 6.05 -24.68 7.75
C MET A 134 5.77 -23.23 8.15
N GLY A 135 4.69 -22.98 8.91
CA GLY A 135 4.31 -21.64 9.35
C GLY A 135 5.35 -21.02 10.29
N ILE A 136 5.91 -21.80 11.22
CA ILE A 136 6.97 -21.32 12.13
C ILE A 136 8.23 -20.96 11.34
N SER A 137 8.70 -21.83 10.46
CA SER A 137 9.88 -21.58 9.64
C SER A 137 9.73 -20.34 8.79
N TYR A 138 8.65 -20.24 8.04
CA TYR A 138 8.37 -19.10 7.17
C TYR A 138 8.28 -17.77 7.93
N LEU A 139 7.45 -17.73 8.97
CA LEU A 139 7.21 -16.49 9.71
C LEU A 139 8.45 -16.05 10.50
N ARG A 140 9.21 -17.00 11.04
CA ARG A 140 10.46 -16.71 11.74
C ARG A 140 11.48 -16.08 10.80
N ILE A 141 11.68 -16.60 9.59
CA ILE A 141 12.57 -16.03 8.58
C ILE A 141 12.13 -14.60 8.27
N CYS A 142 10.84 -14.39 7.97
CA CYS A 142 10.30 -13.07 7.66
C CYS A 142 10.47 -12.05 8.80
N CYS A 143 10.24 -12.47 10.06
CA CYS A 143 10.36 -11.57 11.21
C CYS A 143 11.81 -11.26 11.58
N VAL A 144 12.69 -12.29 11.60
CA VAL A 144 14.11 -12.12 11.97
C VAL A 144 14.85 -11.28 10.94
N LEU A 145 14.50 -11.41 9.66
CA LEU A 145 15.11 -10.67 8.57
C LEU A 145 14.23 -9.47 8.10
N SER A 146 13.28 -9.04 8.92
CA SER A 146 12.34 -7.95 8.58
C SER A 146 13.00 -6.59 8.37
N PHE A 147 14.29 -6.43 8.74
CA PHE A 147 15.02 -5.19 8.43
C PHE A 147 14.99 -4.87 6.93
N GLY A 148 14.96 -5.88 6.06
CA GLY A 148 14.83 -5.68 4.62
C GLY A 148 13.59 -4.86 4.25
N ILE A 149 12.41 -5.32 4.61
CA ILE A 149 11.15 -4.64 4.29
C ILE A 149 11.00 -3.28 4.99
N ILE A 150 11.46 -3.19 6.25
CA ILE A 150 11.34 -1.96 7.03
C ILE A 150 12.21 -0.87 6.43
N PHE A 151 13.50 -1.12 6.20
CA PHE A 151 14.41 -0.12 5.65
C PHE A 151 14.16 0.15 4.16
N PHE A 152 13.74 -0.87 3.38
CA PHE A 152 13.22 -0.66 2.03
C PHE A 152 12.12 0.40 2.02
N SER A 153 11.06 0.21 2.83
CA SER A 153 9.94 1.15 2.90
C SER A 153 10.38 2.56 3.32
N LEU A 154 11.26 2.68 4.29
CA LEU A 154 11.73 3.98 4.77
C LEU A 154 12.57 4.71 3.72
N PHE A 155 13.57 4.05 3.11
CA PHE A 155 14.39 4.67 2.07
C PHE A 155 13.60 5.01 0.81
N GLU A 156 12.63 4.16 0.45
CA GLU A 156 11.67 4.46 -0.61
C GLU A 156 10.97 5.79 -0.35
N LYS A 157 10.40 5.97 0.83
CA LYS A 157 9.65 7.18 1.19
C LYS A 157 10.55 8.41 1.37
N LEU A 158 11.78 8.24 1.83
CA LEU A 158 12.77 9.33 1.87
C LEU A 158 13.15 9.83 0.46
N LEU A 159 13.29 8.93 -0.52
CA LEU A 159 13.55 9.28 -1.91
C LEU A 159 12.32 9.93 -2.58
N GLN A 160 11.12 9.43 -2.29
CA GLN A 160 9.89 10.03 -2.78
C GLN A 160 9.68 11.44 -2.25
N ALA A 161 9.96 11.67 -0.95
CA ALA A 161 9.84 12.99 -0.31
C ALA A 161 10.74 14.07 -0.91
N THR A 162 11.86 13.67 -1.51
CA THR A 162 12.82 14.56 -2.22
C THR A 162 12.58 14.65 -3.73
N GLY A 163 11.45 14.09 -4.22
CA GLY A 163 11.10 14.11 -5.64
C GLY A 163 11.84 13.09 -6.52
N ARG A 164 12.51 12.11 -5.91
CA ARG A 164 13.32 11.08 -6.58
C ARG A 164 12.58 9.75 -6.75
N SER A 165 11.33 9.84 -7.19
CA SER A 165 10.46 8.66 -7.36
C SER A 165 11.01 7.62 -8.34
N LEU A 166 11.75 8.04 -9.37
CA LEU A 166 12.37 7.10 -10.29
C LEU A 166 13.36 6.17 -9.60
N TYR A 167 14.17 6.70 -8.68
CA TYR A 167 15.12 5.87 -7.92
C TYR A 167 14.41 4.93 -6.94
N SER A 168 13.31 5.38 -6.32
CA SER A 168 12.50 4.49 -5.48
C SER A 168 11.89 3.35 -6.30
N THR A 169 11.39 3.65 -7.50
CA THR A 169 10.89 2.63 -8.43
C THR A 169 11.96 1.64 -8.86
N ILE A 170 13.16 2.11 -9.22
CA ILE A 170 14.27 1.21 -9.60
C ILE A 170 14.60 0.25 -8.44
N GLY A 171 14.67 0.75 -7.21
CA GLY A 171 14.90 -0.11 -6.04
C GLY A 171 13.83 -1.18 -5.87
N GLN A 172 12.56 -0.84 -6.03
CA GLN A 172 11.46 -1.78 -5.93
C GLN A 172 11.48 -2.81 -7.07
N VAL A 173 11.73 -2.37 -8.31
CA VAL A 173 11.86 -3.27 -9.48
C VAL A 173 12.98 -4.28 -9.28
N VAL A 174 14.15 -3.84 -8.81
CA VAL A 174 15.29 -4.74 -8.55
C VAL A 174 14.93 -5.78 -7.51
N GLY A 175 14.29 -5.40 -6.42
CA GLY A 175 13.86 -6.37 -5.40
C GLY A 175 12.84 -7.38 -5.91
N ALA A 176 11.86 -6.92 -6.68
CA ALA A 176 10.88 -7.80 -7.30
C ALA A 176 11.51 -8.78 -8.29
N VAL A 177 12.44 -8.31 -9.13
CA VAL A 177 13.17 -9.17 -10.09
C VAL A 177 14.04 -10.21 -9.35
N VAL A 178 14.78 -9.78 -8.32
CA VAL A 178 15.59 -10.69 -7.49
C VAL A 178 14.71 -11.78 -6.87
N ASN A 179 13.57 -11.41 -6.30
CA ASN A 179 12.64 -12.36 -5.71
C ASN A 179 12.09 -13.35 -6.77
N ILE A 180 11.55 -12.86 -7.90
CA ILE A 180 10.99 -13.70 -8.99
C ILE A 180 12.03 -14.70 -9.52
N ILE A 181 13.31 -14.31 -9.57
CA ILE A 181 14.40 -15.21 -9.99
C ILE A 181 14.71 -16.25 -8.90
N LEU A 182 14.75 -15.83 -7.64
CA LEU A 182 15.12 -16.70 -6.52
C LEU A 182 14.00 -17.66 -6.12
N ASP A 183 12.73 -17.30 -6.27
CA ASP A 183 11.60 -18.15 -5.92
C ASP A 183 11.70 -19.55 -6.51
N PRO A 184 11.76 -19.76 -7.84
CA PRO A 184 11.86 -21.11 -8.40
C PRO A 184 13.19 -21.80 -8.03
N ILE A 185 14.28 -21.06 -7.87
CA ILE A 185 15.58 -21.63 -7.51
C ILE A 185 15.55 -22.20 -6.10
N MET A 186 14.97 -21.47 -5.14
CA MET A 186 14.97 -21.85 -3.74
C MET A 186 13.79 -22.75 -3.37
N ILE A 187 12.62 -22.54 -3.98
CA ILE A 187 11.43 -23.37 -3.72
C ILE A 187 11.65 -24.79 -4.27
N TYR A 188 12.08 -24.90 -5.53
CA TYR A 188 12.17 -26.20 -6.23
C TYR A 188 13.56 -26.83 -6.23
N GLY A 189 14.58 -26.11 -5.78
CA GLY A 189 15.96 -26.60 -5.73
C GLY A 189 16.58 -26.72 -7.12
N ILE A 190 16.95 -25.58 -7.73
CA ILE A 190 17.58 -25.57 -9.06
C ILE A 190 19.09 -25.34 -8.94
N GLY A 191 19.87 -26.18 -9.61
CA GLY A 191 21.34 -26.11 -9.62
C GLY A 191 21.97 -26.56 -8.29
N PRO A 192 22.86 -25.78 -7.67
CA PRO A 192 23.52 -26.16 -6.41
C PRO A 192 22.66 -25.89 -5.17
N VAL A 193 21.46 -25.27 -5.32
CA VAL A 193 20.59 -24.92 -4.22
C VAL A 193 19.67 -26.10 -3.91
N PRO A 194 19.58 -26.57 -2.66
CA PRO A 194 18.66 -27.63 -2.28
C PRO A 194 17.20 -27.16 -2.37
N GLU A 195 16.26 -28.08 -2.55
CA GLU A 195 14.83 -27.80 -2.47
C GLU A 195 14.48 -27.39 -1.04
N MET A 196 14.00 -26.14 -0.88
CA MET A 196 13.68 -25.55 0.42
C MET A 196 12.18 -25.35 0.62
N GLY A 197 11.37 -25.54 -0.41
CA GLY A 197 9.91 -25.39 -0.34
C GLY A 197 9.49 -24.03 0.19
N VAL A 198 8.65 -24.02 1.23
CA VAL A 198 8.11 -22.80 1.85
C VAL A 198 9.20 -21.91 2.46
N GLU A 199 10.25 -22.49 3.01
CA GLU A 199 11.40 -21.71 3.54
C GLU A 199 12.12 -21.00 2.40
N GLY A 200 12.22 -21.64 1.22
CA GLY A 200 12.78 -21.05 0.01
C GLY A 200 12.03 -19.79 -0.43
N ALA A 201 10.70 -19.84 -0.41
CA ALA A 201 9.86 -18.66 -0.70
C ALA A 201 10.11 -17.52 0.31
N ALA A 202 10.24 -17.84 1.61
CA ALA A 202 10.55 -16.84 2.63
C ALA A 202 11.91 -16.19 2.39
N TYR A 203 12.96 -16.99 2.13
CA TYR A 203 14.29 -16.46 1.84
C TYR A 203 14.33 -15.64 0.56
N ALA A 204 13.70 -16.08 -0.53
CA ALA A 204 13.65 -15.35 -1.77
C ALA A 204 13.00 -13.96 -1.59
N THR A 205 11.87 -13.91 -0.87
CA THR A 205 11.17 -12.65 -0.53
C THR A 205 12.08 -11.72 0.26
N VAL A 206 12.69 -12.21 1.33
CA VAL A 206 13.54 -11.40 2.20
C VAL A 206 14.80 -10.91 1.49
N ILE A 207 15.47 -11.78 0.69
CA ILE A 207 16.64 -11.38 -0.10
C ILE A 207 16.28 -10.28 -1.11
N GLY A 208 15.12 -10.39 -1.78
CA GLY A 208 14.61 -9.34 -2.65
C GLY A 208 14.40 -8.01 -1.92
N GLN A 209 13.80 -8.04 -0.73
CA GLN A 209 13.60 -6.86 0.11
C GLN A 209 14.93 -6.25 0.60
N ILE A 210 15.91 -7.07 0.98
CA ILE A 210 17.25 -6.62 1.38
C ILE A 210 17.98 -6.00 0.19
N ALA A 211 17.91 -6.60 -0.99
CA ALA A 211 18.52 -6.05 -2.21
C ALA A 211 17.93 -4.66 -2.53
N SER A 212 16.61 -4.52 -2.43
CA SER A 212 15.94 -3.21 -2.53
C SER A 212 16.44 -2.23 -1.48
N ALA A 213 16.46 -2.63 -0.21
CA ALA A 213 16.88 -1.76 0.89
C ALA A 213 18.31 -1.26 0.71
N VAL A 214 19.24 -2.14 0.33
CA VAL A 214 20.65 -1.79 0.08
C VAL A 214 20.77 -0.81 -1.10
N LEU A 215 20.10 -1.09 -2.21
CA LEU A 215 20.14 -0.21 -3.38
C LEU A 215 19.55 1.17 -3.08
N LEU A 216 18.42 1.22 -2.38
CA LEU A 216 17.77 2.47 -2.00
C LEU A 216 18.60 3.25 -0.96
N PHE A 217 19.28 2.57 -0.04
CA PHE A 217 20.25 3.19 0.86
C PHE A 217 21.39 3.86 0.08
N ILE A 218 21.94 3.17 -0.93
CA ILE A 218 22.99 3.74 -1.80
C ILE A 218 22.46 4.98 -2.52
N PHE A 219 21.24 4.90 -3.09
CA PHE A 219 20.61 6.04 -3.76
C PHE A 219 20.32 7.17 -2.78
N HIS A 220 19.85 6.87 -1.58
CA HIS A 220 19.64 7.86 -0.54
C HIS A 220 20.94 8.61 -0.21
N LYS A 221 22.03 7.88 0.04
CA LYS A 221 23.34 8.47 0.33
C LYS A 221 23.89 9.31 -0.84
N LYS A 222 23.69 8.86 -2.07
CA LYS A 222 24.26 9.51 -3.26
C LYS A 222 23.45 10.73 -3.71
N PHE A 223 22.14 10.67 -3.62
CA PHE A 223 21.25 11.65 -4.26
C PHE A 223 20.52 12.57 -3.30
N ASN A 224 20.16 12.14 -2.09
CA ASN A 224 19.47 13.00 -1.10
C ASN A 224 20.48 13.94 -0.42
N LYS A 225 20.85 15.02 -1.10
CA LYS A 225 21.82 16.01 -0.62
C LYS A 225 21.15 17.27 -0.05
N GLU A 226 19.83 17.33 0.02
CA GLU A 226 19.06 18.46 0.50
C GLU A 226 19.16 18.64 2.01
N PHE A 227 19.62 17.62 2.72
CA PHE A 227 19.84 17.63 4.17
C PHE A 227 21.02 16.73 4.53
N GLU A 228 21.61 17.02 5.68
CA GLU A 228 22.71 16.20 6.21
C GLU A 228 22.24 14.83 6.66
N GLN A 229 23.08 13.84 6.44
CA GLN A 229 22.81 12.44 6.75
C GLN A 229 23.86 11.93 7.74
N GLY A 230 23.43 11.60 8.95
CA GLY A 230 24.35 11.10 9.98
C GLY A 230 23.61 10.45 11.14
N ILE A 231 24.33 9.61 11.88
CA ILE A 231 23.82 8.92 13.09
C ILE A 231 23.39 9.94 14.15
N THR A 232 24.01 11.10 14.19
CA THR A 232 23.69 12.18 15.14
C THR A 232 22.23 12.62 15.03
N TYR A 233 21.65 12.57 13.83
CA TYR A 233 20.26 12.94 13.58
C TYR A 233 19.24 11.83 13.94
N MET A 234 19.72 10.63 14.28
CA MET A 234 18.88 9.53 14.78
C MET A 234 18.51 9.68 16.26
N LYS A 235 19.04 10.71 16.94
CA LYS A 235 18.66 10.99 18.33
C LYS A 235 17.14 11.23 18.40
N PRO A 236 16.40 10.47 19.25
CA PRO A 236 14.96 10.58 19.30
C PRO A 236 14.48 11.98 19.71
N ASP A 237 13.56 12.52 18.91
CA ASP A 237 12.89 13.80 19.15
C ASP A 237 11.39 13.56 19.16
N GLY A 238 10.78 13.68 20.36
CA GLY A 238 9.37 13.41 20.56
C GLY A 238 8.44 14.23 19.65
N THR A 239 8.80 15.48 19.36
CA THR A 239 8.00 16.36 18.48
C THR A 239 7.99 15.83 17.04
N ILE A 240 9.14 15.36 16.57
CA ILE A 240 9.27 14.79 15.22
C ILE A 240 8.55 13.45 15.13
N ILE A 241 8.75 12.58 16.13
CA ILE A 241 8.08 11.27 16.20
C ILE A 241 6.56 11.43 16.22
N CYS A 242 6.03 12.33 17.06
CA CYS A 242 4.59 12.66 17.04
C CYS A 242 4.14 13.22 15.68
N GLY A 243 4.97 14.06 15.05
CA GLY A 243 4.70 14.56 13.70
C GLY A 243 4.63 13.46 12.64
N ILE A 244 5.51 12.46 12.70
CA ILE A 244 5.48 11.29 11.81
C ILE A 244 4.21 10.47 12.05
N TYR A 245 3.91 10.13 13.30
CA TYR A 245 2.77 9.27 13.63
C TYR A 245 1.40 9.97 13.60
N SER A 246 1.36 11.31 13.60
CA SER A 246 0.09 12.03 13.35
C SER A 246 -0.53 11.69 11.98
N ILE A 247 0.31 11.29 11.02
CA ILE A 247 -0.10 10.82 9.69
C ILE A 247 0.14 9.31 9.56
N GLY A 248 1.24 8.81 10.09
CA GLY A 248 1.67 7.43 9.99
C GLY A 248 0.73 6.44 10.69
N LEU A 249 0.29 6.74 11.91
CA LEU A 249 -0.63 5.85 12.63
C LEU A 249 -2.00 5.71 11.95
N PRO A 250 -2.67 6.78 11.49
CA PRO A 250 -3.82 6.67 10.62
C PRO A 250 -3.59 5.80 9.37
N ALA A 251 -2.42 5.90 8.74
CA ALA A 251 -2.08 5.10 7.57
C ALA A 251 -1.87 3.61 7.92
N ILE A 252 -1.27 3.29 9.07
CA ILE A 252 -1.15 1.91 9.59
C ILE A 252 -2.54 1.30 9.78
N ILE A 253 -3.43 2.02 10.46
CA ILE A 253 -4.80 1.56 10.72
C ILE A 253 -5.54 1.36 9.40
N ALA A 254 -5.44 2.29 8.46
CA ALA A 254 -6.06 2.20 7.14
C ALA A 254 -5.63 0.94 6.38
N GLN A 255 -4.35 0.58 6.46
CA GLN A 255 -3.82 -0.63 5.82
C GLN A 255 -4.36 -1.91 6.49
N ALA A 256 -4.44 -1.94 7.82
CA ALA A 256 -5.01 -3.07 8.56
C ALA A 256 -6.51 -3.27 8.27
N LEU A 257 -7.27 -2.18 8.11
CA LEU A 257 -8.69 -2.23 7.80
C LEU A 257 -8.99 -2.93 6.46
N MET A 258 -8.10 -2.83 5.46
CA MET A 258 -8.26 -3.55 4.18
C MET A 258 -8.35 -5.07 4.39
N SER A 259 -7.48 -5.62 5.23
CA SER A 259 -7.48 -7.05 5.53
C SER A 259 -8.74 -7.48 6.29
N ILE A 260 -9.18 -6.66 7.25
CA ILE A 260 -10.41 -6.90 8.01
C ILE A 260 -11.63 -6.90 7.08
N MET A 261 -11.71 -5.95 6.17
CA MET A 261 -12.80 -5.85 5.19
C MET A 261 -12.91 -7.11 4.34
N VAL A 262 -11.79 -7.57 3.79
CA VAL A 262 -11.76 -8.79 2.95
C VAL A 262 -12.18 -10.01 3.76
N TYR A 263 -11.68 -10.15 4.99
CA TYR A 263 -12.05 -11.26 5.88
C TYR A 263 -13.55 -11.29 6.16
N VAL A 264 -14.12 -10.17 6.58
CA VAL A 264 -15.55 -10.08 6.90
C VAL A 264 -16.43 -10.25 5.67
N MET A 265 -16.04 -9.72 4.51
CA MET A 265 -16.76 -9.97 3.25
C MET A 265 -16.79 -11.45 2.89
N ASN A 266 -15.70 -12.18 3.09
CA ASN A 266 -15.69 -13.63 2.90
C ASN A 266 -16.62 -14.35 3.87
N LEU A 267 -16.76 -13.90 5.14
CA LEU A 267 -17.73 -14.43 6.07
C LEU A 267 -19.19 -14.14 5.64
N ILE A 268 -19.46 -12.94 5.14
CA ILE A 268 -20.77 -12.55 4.61
C ILE A 268 -21.16 -13.45 3.44
N LEU A 269 -20.21 -13.76 2.53
CA LEU A 269 -20.43 -14.57 1.34
C LEU A 269 -20.37 -16.09 1.58
N LYS A 270 -20.04 -16.54 2.79
CA LYS A 270 -19.86 -17.97 3.12
C LYS A 270 -21.06 -18.85 2.77
N PHE A 271 -22.28 -18.29 2.70
CA PHE A 271 -23.49 -19.03 2.33
C PHE A 271 -23.54 -19.48 0.87
N ASN A 272 -22.71 -18.90 -0.02
CA ASN A 272 -22.61 -19.25 -1.44
C ASN A 272 -21.13 -19.34 -1.84
N ALA A 273 -20.60 -20.56 -1.91
CA ALA A 273 -19.18 -20.82 -2.21
C ALA A 273 -18.76 -20.27 -3.59
N ALA A 274 -19.66 -20.34 -4.59
CA ALA A 274 -19.35 -19.81 -5.93
C ALA A 274 -19.25 -18.28 -5.92
N ALA A 275 -20.10 -17.57 -5.18
CA ALA A 275 -20.02 -16.14 -5.00
C ALA A 275 -18.77 -15.72 -4.20
N GLN A 276 -18.43 -16.49 -3.17
CA GLN A 276 -17.21 -16.26 -2.38
C GLN A 276 -15.95 -16.41 -3.24
N THR A 277 -15.89 -17.44 -4.08
CA THR A 277 -14.79 -17.63 -5.02
C THR A 277 -14.74 -16.51 -6.06
N ALA A 278 -15.90 -16.10 -6.61
CA ALA A 278 -16.00 -15.00 -7.55
C ALA A 278 -15.46 -13.68 -6.94
N TYR A 279 -15.81 -13.39 -5.70
CA TYR A 279 -15.29 -12.24 -4.98
C TYR A 279 -13.76 -12.30 -4.82
N GLY A 280 -13.21 -13.44 -4.45
CA GLY A 280 -11.77 -13.61 -4.31
C GLY A 280 -11.00 -13.40 -5.62
N LEU A 281 -11.54 -13.88 -6.74
CA LEU A 281 -10.98 -13.66 -8.07
C LEU A 281 -11.10 -12.20 -8.50
N PHE A 282 -12.27 -11.60 -8.31
CA PHE A 282 -12.51 -10.19 -8.60
C PHE A 282 -11.59 -9.27 -7.77
N TYR A 283 -11.38 -9.59 -6.49
CA TYR A 283 -10.52 -8.81 -5.62
C TYR A 283 -9.09 -8.67 -6.15
N LYS A 284 -8.56 -9.69 -6.82
CA LYS A 284 -7.24 -9.62 -7.49
C LYS A 284 -7.24 -8.58 -8.62
N VAL A 285 -8.31 -8.51 -9.41
CA VAL A 285 -8.47 -7.49 -10.46
C VAL A 285 -8.61 -6.10 -9.84
N GLN A 286 -9.44 -5.98 -8.83
CA GLN A 286 -9.63 -4.74 -8.09
C GLN A 286 -8.33 -4.22 -7.47
N GLN A 287 -7.54 -5.08 -6.85
CA GLN A 287 -6.24 -4.70 -6.31
C GLN A 287 -5.31 -4.15 -7.39
N PHE A 288 -5.23 -4.81 -8.55
CA PHE A 288 -4.41 -4.33 -9.65
C PHE A 288 -4.81 -2.90 -10.07
N VAL A 289 -6.10 -2.65 -10.28
CA VAL A 289 -6.61 -1.32 -10.67
C VAL A 289 -6.37 -0.29 -9.57
N LEU A 290 -6.66 -0.62 -8.31
CA LEU A 290 -6.47 0.31 -7.19
C LEU A 290 -5.00 0.59 -6.87
N PHE A 291 -4.09 -0.35 -7.13
CA PHE A 291 -2.65 -0.11 -6.97
C PHE A 291 -2.14 1.00 -7.88
N LEU A 292 -2.73 1.17 -9.07
CA LEU A 292 -2.43 2.31 -9.94
C LEU A 292 -2.82 3.63 -9.26
N ALA A 293 -3.99 3.68 -8.59
CA ALA A 293 -4.41 4.85 -7.82
C ALA A 293 -3.51 5.09 -6.60
N PHE A 294 -3.08 4.03 -5.89
CA PHE A 294 -2.12 4.15 -4.79
C PHE A 294 -0.77 4.68 -5.26
N GLY A 295 -0.28 4.25 -6.42
CA GLY A 295 0.94 4.79 -7.02
C GLY A 295 0.84 6.29 -7.28
N LEU A 296 -0.29 6.76 -7.82
CA LEU A 296 -0.50 8.19 -8.04
C LEU A 296 -0.68 8.96 -6.72
N ARG A 297 -1.38 8.41 -5.71
CA ARG A 297 -1.48 8.97 -4.37
C ARG A 297 -0.11 9.20 -3.75
N ASP A 298 0.80 8.25 -3.92
CA ASP A 298 2.17 8.33 -3.39
C ASP A 298 2.98 9.46 -4.04
N ALA A 299 2.62 9.89 -5.26
CA ALA A 299 3.15 11.11 -5.89
C ALA A 299 2.43 12.38 -5.40
N ILE A 300 1.11 12.34 -5.24
CA ILE A 300 0.28 13.46 -4.76
C ILE A 300 0.76 13.93 -3.38
N THR A 301 1.02 12.99 -2.47
CA THR A 301 1.37 13.29 -1.08
C THR A 301 2.63 14.16 -0.95
N PRO A 302 3.81 13.77 -1.45
CA PRO A 302 5.02 14.59 -1.30
C PRO A 302 4.96 15.90 -2.08
N ILE A 303 4.31 15.92 -3.26
CA ILE A 303 4.19 17.14 -4.06
C ILE A 303 3.37 18.19 -3.31
N ILE A 304 2.18 17.82 -2.83
CA ILE A 304 1.32 18.77 -2.10
C ILE A 304 1.94 19.13 -0.75
N ALA A 305 2.56 18.18 -0.03
CA ALA A 305 3.22 18.45 1.24
C ALA A 305 4.37 19.46 1.09
N PHE A 306 5.17 19.32 0.03
CA PHE A 306 6.26 20.26 -0.27
C PHE A 306 5.74 21.67 -0.56
N VAL A 307 4.75 21.80 -1.47
CA VAL A 307 4.20 23.12 -1.82
C VAL A 307 3.39 23.74 -0.67
N TYR A 308 2.81 22.92 0.20
CA TYR A 308 2.18 23.35 1.45
C TYR A 308 3.23 23.90 2.43
N GLY A 309 4.35 23.20 2.61
CA GLY A 309 5.48 23.69 3.40
C GLY A 309 6.02 25.03 2.91
N ARG A 310 5.99 25.24 1.59
CA ARG A 310 6.44 26.49 0.95
C ARG A 310 5.41 27.63 1.01
N GLY A 311 4.18 27.37 1.44
CA GLY A 311 3.16 28.42 1.56
C GLY A 311 2.56 28.89 0.22
N SER A 312 2.64 28.10 -0.86
CA SER A 312 2.09 28.50 -2.17
C SER A 312 0.67 27.98 -2.38
N LYS A 313 -0.32 28.79 -2.10
CA LYS A 313 -1.76 28.48 -2.25
C LYS A 313 -2.13 28.06 -3.67
N LYS A 314 -1.60 28.75 -4.67
CA LYS A 314 -1.84 28.44 -6.09
C LYS A 314 -1.35 27.02 -6.41
N ARG A 315 -0.09 26.70 -6.08
CA ARG A 315 0.48 25.39 -6.37
C ARG A 315 -0.18 24.26 -5.59
N ILE A 316 -0.67 24.51 -4.36
CA ILE A 316 -1.47 23.53 -3.60
C ILE A 316 -2.76 23.21 -4.36
N ASN A 317 -3.51 24.25 -4.80
CA ASN A 317 -4.75 24.04 -5.56
C ASN A 317 -4.48 23.33 -6.89
N ASP A 318 -3.41 23.67 -7.59
CA ASP A 318 -2.98 22.98 -8.82
C ASP A 318 -2.67 21.50 -8.52
N GLY A 319 -1.96 21.19 -7.44
CA GLY A 319 -1.66 19.83 -7.00
C GLY A 319 -2.93 19.01 -6.72
N ILE A 320 -3.88 19.60 -6.01
CA ILE A 320 -5.19 18.97 -5.74
C ILE A 320 -5.93 18.72 -7.06
N ARG A 321 -6.01 19.72 -7.93
CA ARG A 321 -6.72 19.63 -9.20
C ARG A 321 -6.10 18.57 -10.11
N TYR A 322 -4.81 18.64 -10.38
CA TYR A 322 -4.14 17.69 -11.28
C TYR A 322 -4.09 16.27 -10.69
N GLY A 323 -3.87 16.15 -9.37
CA GLY A 323 -3.92 14.86 -8.69
C GLY A 323 -5.27 14.17 -8.86
N LEU A 324 -6.37 14.88 -8.61
CA LEU A 324 -7.72 14.34 -8.80
C LEU A 324 -8.01 14.05 -10.28
N THR A 325 -7.68 14.96 -11.20
CA THR A 325 -7.93 14.77 -12.63
C THR A 325 -7.21 13.55 -13.18
N TYR A 326 -5.92 13.38 -12.86
CA TYR A 326 -5.15 12.24 -13.35
C TYR A 326 -5.63 10.93 -12.74
N THR A 327 -6.05 10.95 -11.46
CA THR A 327 -6.66 9.78 -10.83
C THR A 327 -7.97 9.39 -11.52
N ILE A 328 -8.83 10.34 -11.81
CA ILE A 328 -10.11 10.12 -12.52
C ILE A 328 -9.85 9.50 -13.90
N VAL A 329 -8.91 10.06 -14.67
CA VAL A 329 -8.55 9.53 -16.01
C VAL A 329 -8.01 8.09 -15.88
N LEU A 330 -7.13 7.84 -14.93
CA LEU A 330 -6.55 6.52 -14.70
C LEU A 330 -7.62 5.49 -14.33
N MET A 331 -8.55 5.86 -13.45
CA MET A 331 -9.66 4.98 -13.04
C MET A 331 -10.67 4.77 -14.15
N ALA A 332 -10.95 5.77 -14.98
CA ALA A 332 -11.80 5.61 -16.15
C ALA A 332 -11.22 4.57 -17.14
N VAL A 333 -9.91 4.58 -17.36
CA VAL A 333 -9.23 3.53 -18.14
C VAL A 333 -9.38 2.16 -17.47
N GLY A 334 -9.24 2.07 -16.15
CA GLY A 334 -9.45 0.84 -15.40
C GLY A 334 -10.88 0.29 -15.56
N ILE A 335 -11.90 1.16 -15.48
CA ILE A 335 -13.30 0.79 -15.73
C ILE A 335 -13.48 0.27 -17.16
N LEU A 336 -12.96 0.99 -18.15
CA LEU A 336 -13.08 0.57 -19.55
C LEU A 336 -12.49 -0.83 -19.78
N ILE A 337 -11.33 -1.13 -19.21
CA ILE A 337 -10.70 -2.45 -19.33
C ILE A 337 -11.57 -3.52 -18.67
N THR A 338 -12.09 -3.27 -17.46
CA THR A 338 -12.90 -4.25 -16.74
C THR A 338 -14.27 -4.48 -17.38
N GLU A 339 -14.87 -3.45 -17.97
CA GLU A 339 -16.18 -3.55 -18.64
C GLU A 339 -16.10 -4.15 -20.03
N LEU A 340 -15.01 -3.92 -20.77
CA LEU A 340 -14.83 -4.46 -22.13
C LEU A 340 -14.39 -5.92 -22.15
N PHE A 341 -13.66 -6.38 -21.12
CA PHE A 341 -13.04 -7.70 -21.12
C PHE A 341 -13.42 -8.61 -19.92
N PRO A 342 -14.65 -8.58 -19.37
CA PRO A 342 -15.00 -9.40 -18.21
C PRO A 342 -14.92 -10.90 -18.52
N GLU A 343 -15.34 -11.30 -19.72
CA GLU A 343 -15.28 -12.68 -20.21
C GLU A 343 -13.84 -13.19 -20.33
N SER A 344 -12.93 -12.34 -20.83
CA SER A 344 -11.51 -12.67 -20.97
C SER A 344 -10.86 -12.89 -19.60
N PHE A 345 -11.19 -12.06 -18.61
CA PHE A 345 -10.73 -12.24 -17.23
C PHE A 345 -11.32 -13.51 -16.60
N ALA A 346 -12.60 -13.80 -16.84
CA ALA A 346 -13.22 -15.03 -16.35
C ALA A 346 -12.54 -16.29 -16.93
N GLY A 347 -12.15 -16.24 -18.20
CA GLY A 347 -11.36 -17.30 -18.85
C GLY A 347 -9.94 -17.40 -18.28
N LEU A 348 -9.25 -16.27 -18.10
CA LEU A 348 -7.89 -16.21 -17.57
C LEU A 348 -7.79 -16.83 -16.16
N PHE A 349 -8.78 -16.56 -15.31
CA PHE A 349 -8.83 -17.07 -13.93
C PHE A 349 -9.50 -18.45 -13.80
N ASN A 350 -9.92 -19.09 -14.90
CA ASN A 350 -10.65 -20.34 -14.88
C ASN A 350 -11.82 -20.34 -13.88
N ALA A 351 -12.67 -19.32 -13.97
CA ALA A 351 -13.71 -19.04 -12.98
C ALA A 351 -14.76 -20.18 -12.81
N GLY A 352 -14.84 -21.14 -13.73
CA GLY A 352 -15.67 -22.35 -13.62
C GLY A 352 -17.12 -22.06 -13.24
N GLN A 353 -17.61 -22.66 -12.15
CA GLN A 353 -18.97 -22.46 -11.63
C GLN A 353 -19.20 -21.04 -11.08
N SER A 354 -18.14 -20.28 -10.81
CA SER A 354 -18.21 -18.90 -10.28
C SER A 354 -18.28 -17.84 -11.38
N ARG A 355 -18.28 -18.26 -12.66
CA ARG A 355 -18.14 -17.36 -13.82
C ARG A 355 -19.21 -16.26 -13.86
N GLU A 356 -20.47 -16.61 -13.71
CA GLU A 356 -21.56 -15.62 -13.74
C GLU A 356 -21.44 -14.60 -12.61
N TYR A 357 -21.22 -15.06 -11.38
CA TYR A 357 -20.99 -14.17 -10.23
C TYR A 357 -19.76 -13.28 -10.40
N PHE A 358 -18.71 -13.81 -11.03
CA PHE A 358 -17.49 -13.05 -11.31
C PHE A 358 -17.74 -11.95 -12.35
N ILE A 359 -18.46 -12.26 -13.45
CA ILE A 359 -18.80 -11.29 -14.49
C ILE A 359 -19.70 -10.19 -13.91
N ASP A 360 -20.71 -10.56 -13.11
CA ASP A 360 -21.56 -9.61 -12.40
C ASP A 360 -20.75 -8.73 -11.47
N ALA A 361 -19.82 -9.31 -10.69
CA ALA A 361 -18.93 -8.55 -9.83
C ALA A 361 -18.06 -7.58 -10.64
N MET A 362 -17.48 -8.04 -11.76
CA MET A 362 -16.69 -7.20 -12.67
C MET A 362 -17.49 -5.99 -13.15
N ARG A 363 -18.71 -6.17 -13.61
CA ARG A 363 -19.56 -5.09 -14.15
C ARG A 363 -20.08 -4.15 -13.08
N ILE A 364 -20.53 -4.67 -11.95
CA ILE A 364 -21.15 -3.83 -10.91
C ILE A 364 -20.10 -3.11 -10.08
N ILE A 365 -19.07 -3.85 -9.62
CA ILE A 365 -18.10 -3.25 -8.70
C ILE A 365 -17.14 -2.31 -9.44
N SER A 366 -16.83 -2.55 -10.73
CA SER A 366 -15.98 -1.65 -11.52
C SER A 366 -16.49 -0.20 -11.54
N ILE A 367 -17.80 0.01 -11.48
CA ILE A 367 -18.42 1.35 -11.38
C ILE A 367 -17.84 2.12 -10.17
N SER A 368 -17.51 1.39 -9.09
CA SER A 368 -16.93 1.99 -7.88
C SER A 368 -15.52 2.52 -8.08
N PHE A 369 -14.76 2.07 -9.08
CA PHE A 369 -13.35 2.43 -9.26
C PHE A 369 -13.12 3.92 -9.40
N LEU A 370 -14.05 4.62 -10.05
CA LEU A 370 -13.96 6.08 -10.17
C LEU A 370 -13.95 6.76 -8.80
N PHE A 371 -14.93 6.41 -7.97
CA PHE A 371 -15.08 6.99 -6.63
C PHE A 371 -13.98 6.48 -5.68
N ALA A 372 -13.61 5.20 -5.80
CA ALA A 372 -12.51 4.61 -5.03
C ALA A 372 -11.18 5.31 -5.31
N GLY A 373 -10.87 5.59 -6.58
CA GLY A 373 -9.68 6.34 -6.95
C GLY A 373 -9.69 7.76 -6.38
N VAL A 374 -10.81 8.47 -6.48
CA VAL A 374 -10.96 9.80 -5.88
C VAL A 374 -10.77 9.76 -4.36
N ASN A 375 -11.33 8.76 -3.67
CA ASN A 375 -11.14 8.56 -2.24
C ASN A 375 -9.67 8.30 -1.89
N VAL A 376 -8.95 7.50 -2.69
CA VAL A 376 -7.52 7.26 -2.53
C VAL A 376 -6.72 8.55 -2.73
N ALA A 377 -7.06 9.37 -3.73
CA ALA A 377 -6.42 10.67 -3.94
C ALA A 377 -6.69 11.63 -2.78
N TYR A 378 -7.93 11.66 -2.25
CA TYR A 378 -8.25 12.43 -1.03
C TYR A 378 -7.38 12.04 0.15
N GLN A 379 -7.14 10.75 0.38
CA GLN A 379 -6.23 10.30 1.45
C GLN A 379 -4.84 10.90 1.30
N GLY A 380 -4.27 10.88 0.09
CA GLY A 380 -2.96 11.49 -0.19
C GLY A 380 -2.95 13.01 0.04
N ILE A 381 -3.99 13.71 -0.39
CA ILE A 381 -4.16 15.14 -0.18
C ILE A 381 -4.24 15.48 1.33
N TYR A 382 -5.03 14.71 2.09
CA TYR A 382 -5.15 14.95 3.53
C TYR A 382 -3.84 14.70 4.24
N GLN A 383 -3.15 13.60 3.95
CA GLN A 383 -1.83 13.29 4.52
C GLN A 383 -0.83 14.41 4.24
N ALA A 384 -0.83 14.95 3.02
CA ALA A 384 0.01 16.08 2.63
C ALA A 384 -0.28 17.36 3.41
N LEU A 385 -1.56 17.63 3.69
CA LEU A 385 -2.03 18.79 4.45
C LEU A 385 -2.09 18.55 5.96
N ASN A 386 -1.42 17.52 6.48
CA ASN A 386 -1.41 17.13 7.89
C ASN A 386 -2.80 16.69 8.43
N GLY A 387 -3.66 16.15 7.56
CA GLY A 387 -4.99 15.64 7.87
C GLY A 387 -5.00 14.11 8.02
N GLY A 388 -4.20 13.56 8.92
CA GLY A 388 -4.16 12.11 9.16
C GLY A 388 -5.50 11.54 9.61
N ILE A 389 -6.23 12.25 10.46
CA ILE A 389 -7.57 11.84 10.94
C ILE A 389 -8.57 11.82 9.79
N GLU A 390 -8.58 12.83 8.92
CA GLU A 390 -9.46 12.89 7.77
C GLU A 390 -9.18 11.72 6.80
N SER A 391 -7.91 11.38 6.61
CA SER A 391 -7.50 10.19 5.84
C SER A 391 -8.02 8.90 6.47
N LEU A 392 -7.96 8.77 7.81
CA LEU A 392 -8.46 7.61 8.54
C LEU A 392 -9.99 7.51 8.45
N VAL A 393 -10.72 8.62 8.57
CA VAL A 393 -12.18 8.65 8.45
C VAL A 393 -12.63 8.08 7.11
N ILE A 394 -11.99 8.48 6.01
CA ILE A 394 -12.30 7.92 4.68
C ILE A 394 -12.02 6.42 4.65
N SER A 395 -10.90 5.96 5.22
CA SER A 395 -10.60 4.53 5.28
C SER A 395 -11.62 3.73 6.08
N LEU A 396 -12.04 4.25 7.23
CA LEU A 396 -13.07 3.64 8.07
C LEU A 396 -14.42 3.52 7.36
N LEU A 397 -14.85 4.59 6.68
CA LEU A 397 -16.12 4.59 5.94
C LEU A 397 -16.10 3.55 4.82
N ARG A 398 -15.03 3.51 4.04
CA ARG A 398 -14.88 2.62 2.88
C ARG A 398 -14.73 1.15 3.25
N GLN A 399 -14.07 0.84 4.35
CA GLN A 399 -13.63 -0.53 4.64
C GLN A 399 -14.36 -1.18 5.81
N LEU A 400 -15.07 -0.39 6.62
CA LEU A 400 -15.74 -0.92 7.80
C LEU A 400 -17.16 -0.40 7.94
N VAL A 401 -17.33 0.93 8.09
CA VAL A 401 -18.55 1.55 8.60
C VAL A 401 -19.72 1.49 7.61
N ILE A 402 -19.47 1.62 6.30
CA ILE A 402 -20.51 1.59 5.27
C ILE A 402 -20.57 0.22 4.60
N ILE A 403 -19.41 -0.27 4.10
CA ILE A 403 -19.38 -1.48 3.26
C ILE A 403 -19.91 -2.72 3.98
N LEU A 404 -19.45 -2.97 5.21
CA LEU A 404 -19.78 -4.21 5.90
C LEU A 404 -21.23 -4.27 6.39
N PRO A 405 -21.81 -3.23 7.02
CA PRO A 405 -23.22 -3.23 7.35
C PRO A 405 -24.11 -3.32 6.10
N LEU A 406 -23.77 -2.61 5.03
CA LEU A 406 -24.55 -2.61 3.80
C LEU A 406 -24.54 -3.99 3.12
N ALA A 407 -23.36 -4.61 2.98
CA ALA A 407 -23.21 -5.95 2.44
C ALA A 407 -23.91 -7.00 3.35
N GLY A 408 -23.83 -6.81 4.67
CA GLY A 408 -24.54 -7.64 5.64
C GLY A 408 -26.05 -7.59 5.46
N VAL A 409 -26.64 -6.40 5.38
CA VAL A 409 -28.07 -6.21 5.12
C VAL A 409 -28.45 -6.82 3.76
N PHE A 410 -27.70 -6.55 2.70
CA PHE A 410 -27.97 -7.13 1.37
C PHE A 410 -27.90 -8.66 1.39
N SER A 411 -26.97 -9.24 2.15
CA SER A 411 -26.86 -10.69 2.28
C SER A 411 -28.11 -11.33 2.92
N ILE A 412 -28.83 -10.62 3.81
CA ILE A 412 -30.08 -11.10 4.41
C ILE A 412 -31.17 -11.24 3.33
N PHE A 413 -31.33 -10.23 2.46
CA PHE A 413 -32.30 -10.29 1.35
C PHE A 413 -31.98 -11.41 0.36
N VAL A 414 -30.69 -11.63 0.09
CA VAL A 414 -30.24 -12.71 -0.79
C VAL A 414 -30.51 -14.09 -0.18
N ARG A 415 -30.20 -14.28 1.12
CA ARG A 415 -30.45 -15.55 1.85
C ARG A 415 -31.93 -15.88 1.96
N ASN A 416 -32.78 -14.87 2.03
CA ASN A 416 -34.23 -15.05 2.07
C ASN A 416 -34.84 -15.29 0.69
N GLY A 417 -34.03 -15.40 -0.36
CA GLY A 417 -34.49 -15.66 -1.74
C GLY A 417 -35.24 -14.48 -2.39
N GLN A 418 -35.15 -13.29 -1.80
CA GLN A 418 -35.87 -12.11 -2.31
C GLN A 418 -35.09 -11.44 -3.46
N MET A 419 -33.77 -11.59 -3.49
CA MET A 419 -32.88 -10.94 -4.46
C MET A 419 -31.72 -11.86 -4.85
N GLY A 420 -31.12 -11.60 -6.01
CA GLY A 420 -29.92 -12.29 -6.48
C GLY A 420 -28.66 -11.85 -5.74
N VAL A 421 -27.59 -12.66 -5.82
CA VAL A 421 -26.28 -12.38 -5.21
C VAL A 421 -25.70 -11.03 -5.68
N SER A 422 -26.00 -10.62 -6.91
CA SER A 422 -25.55 -9.35 -7.51
C SER A 422 -25.91 -8.13 -6.68
N LEU A 423 -26.95 -8.23 -5.80
CA LEU A 423 -27.29 -7.16 -4.86
C LEU A 423 -26.12 -6.83 -3.91
N ILE A 424 -25.38 -7.84 -3.46
CA ILE A 424 -24.24 -7.64 -2.54
C ILE A 424 -23.14 -6.83 -3.22
N TRP A 425 -22.93 -6.99 -4.53
CA TRP A 425 -21.94 -6.23 -5.27
C TRP A 425 -22.22 -4.73 -5.30
N TRP A 426 -23.50 -4.33 -5.24
CA TRP A 426 -23.89 -2.92 -5.16
C TRP A 426 -23.44 -2.23 -3.87
N ALA A 427 -23.09 -2.98 -2.83
CA ALA A 427 -22.53 -2.39 -1.62
C ALA A 427 -21.24 -1.60 -1.91
N PHE A 428 -20.42 -2.03 -2.88
CA PHE A 428 -19.17 -1.33 -3.23
C PHE A 428 -19.40 0.04 -3.88
N PRO A 429 -20.16 0.16 -5.00
CA PRO A 429 -20.44 1.47 -5.61
C PRO A 429 -21.10 2.45 -4.64
N ILE A 430 -22.07 1.99 -3.85
CA ILE A 430 -22.75 2.83 -2.87
C ILE A 430 -21.79 3.33 -1.81
N THR A 431 -20.96 2.45 -1.26
CA THR A 431 -19.97 2.79 -0.24
C THR A 431 -18.97 3.81 -0.76
N GLU A 432 -18.39 3.57 -1.93
CA GLU A 432 -17.37 4.46 -2.49
C GLU A 432 -17.95 5.82 -2.87
N PHE A 433 -19.17 5.87 -3.38
CA PHE A 433 -19.88 7.11 -3.68
C PHE A 433 -20.15 7.92 -2.40
N LEU A 434 -20.73 7.30 -1.36
CA LEU A 434 -21.01 7.98 -0.09
C LEU A 434 -19.73 8.48 0.58
N SER A 435 -18.68 7.65 0.58
CA SER A 435 -17.37 8.05 1.09
C SER A 435 -16.76 9.21 0.31
N CYS A 436 -16.97 9.26 -1.01
CA CYS A 436 -16.52 10.36 -1.86
C CYS A 436 -17.24 11.68 -1.51
N LEU A 437 -18.53 11.63 -1.22
CA LEU A 437 -19.28 12.81 -0.76
C LEU A 437 -18.74 13.35 0.57
N VAL A 438 -18.52 12.47 1.55
CA VAL A 438 -17.90 12.84 2.84
C VAL A 438 -16.50 13.39 2.60
N GLY A 439 -15.70 12.73 1.74
CA GLY A 439 -14.36 13.19 1.35
C GLY A 439 -14.38 14.60 0.76
N TYR A 440 -15.33 14.91 -0.09
CA TYR A 440 -15.46 16.27 -0.64
C TYR A 440 -15.73 17.33 0.44
N VAL A 441 -16.59 17.01 1.40
CA VAL A 441 -16.88 17.92 2.53
C VAL A 441 -15.62 18.12 3.39
N LEU A 442 -14.91 17.03 3.70
CA LEU A 442 -13.66 17.10 4.45
C LEU A 442 -12.57 17.87 3.68
N LEU A 443 -12.50 17.72 2.35
CA LEU A 443 -11.56 18.49 1.53
C LEU A 443 -11.87 19.99 1.59
N LYS A 444 -13.11 20.38 1.49
CA LYS A 444 -13.51 21.80 1.65
C LYS A 444 -13.13 22.34 3.03
N ARG A 445 -13.36 21.55 4.07
CA ARG A 445 -13.02 21.92 5.44
C ARG A 445 -11.51 22.09 5.62
N ILE A 446 -10.71 21.10 5.22
CA ILE A 446 -9.24 21.15 5.32
C ILE A 446 -8.66 22.32 4.51
N LYS A 447 -9.18 22.56 3.31
CA LYS A 447 -8.75 23.71 2.49
C LYS A 447 -9.03 25.02 3.20
N LYS A 448 -10.20 25.18 3.81
CA LYS A 448 -10.53 26.40 4.54
C LYS A 448 -9.57 26.67 5.70
N TYR A 449 -9.28 25.67 6.54
CA TYR A 449 -8.47 25.84 7.74
C TYR A 449 -6.97 25.75 7.51
N ARG A 450 -6.48 25.02 6.52
CA ARG A 450 -5.04 24.80 6.28
C ARG A 450 -4.48 25.59 5.11
N VAL A 451 -5.29 25.86 4.09
CA VAL A 451 -4.85 26.55 2.87
C VAL A 451 -5.42 27.98 2.81
N GLY A 452 -6.58 28.21 3.45
CA GLY A 452 -7.24 29.50 3.44
C GLY A 452 -6.42 30.62 4.07
N GLU A 453 -5.68 30.31 5.13
CA GLU A 453 -4.83 31.23 5.88
C GLU A 453 -3.48 31.54 5.20
N ILE A 454 -3.13 30.77 4.16
CA ILE A 454 -1.90 31.01 3.40
C ILE A 454 -2.09 32.24 2.52
N THR A 455 -1.36 33.31 2.82
CA THR A 455 -1.18 34.45 1.93
C THR A 455 -0.08 34.08 0.93
N ASP A 456 -0.38 34.07 -0.37
CA ASP A 456 0.65 33.88 -1.39
C ASP A 456 1.73 34.96 -1.15
N GLU A 457 2.92 34.55 -0.72
CA GLU A 457 4.05 35.46 -0.63
C GLU A 457 4.25 36.10 -2.01
N LYS A 458 4.27 37.44 -2.03
CA LYS A 458 4.59 38.20 -3.22
C LYS A 458 5.94 37.68 -3.76
N LYS A 459 5.95 37.36 -5.04
CA LYS A 459 7.18 37.09 -5.80
C LYS A 459 8.20 38.19 -5.49
N GLY A 460 9.22 37.88 -4.68
CA GLY A 460 10.47 38.60 -4.68
C GLY A 460 11.41 37.99 -5.72
#